data_8dea5d07b83a8d5c5808c0b11aaeac0c
#
_entry.id   8dea5d07b83a8d5c5808c0b11aaeac0c
#
_cell.length_a   1.000
_cell.length_b   1.000
_cell.length_c   1.000
_cell.angle_alpha   90.00
_cell.angle_beta   90.00
_cell.angle_gamma   90.00
#
_symmetry.space_group_name_H-M   'P 1'
#
loop_
_entity.id
_entity.type
_entity.pdbx_description
1 polymer ?
#
loop_
_entity_poly.entity_id
_entity_poly.type
_entity_poly.pdbx_seq_one_letter_code
_entity_poly.pdbx_strand_id
1 'polypeptide(L)'
;MNSLTYNDPYAKLCFTSMIASWCQKKVIYIDLDTMFAAYAKSDFILSLRNTEYINKTINIYLPTEDRFESILKEVIEDMYDSSIVIFDSVNNFYNMYYKKININSGRGLGNINHLLSILLMLLLKHGTYLNVPILATSMIRYKKYTEWIETPASRRLLHKKSIVKLNVEMINEDDLSLEIIAHPTRTSEKIIFQNLGVKLDSSIENNA
;
A
#
# COMPACT_ATOMS: atom_id res chain seq x y z
N MET A 1 8.47 9.41 4.54
CA MET A 1 7.66 8.37 3.85
C MET A 1 8.47 7.10 3.70
N ASN A 2 7.81 5.98 3.74
CA ASN A 2 8.36 4.68 3.40
C ASN A 2 7.65 4.17 2.14
N SER A 3 8.31 3.37 1.33
CA SER A 3 7.70 2.76 0.15
C SER A 3 7.88 1.24 0.19
N LEU A 4 6.83 0.55 -0.25
CA LEU A 4 6.80 -0.89 -0.44
C LEU A 4 6.52 -1.17 -1.91
N THR A 5 7.42 -1.86 -2.57
CA THR A 5 7.21 -2.39 -3.92
C THR A 5 6.86 -3.86 -3.86
N TYR A 6 6.10 -4.34 -4.84
CA TYR A 6 5.66 -5.73 -4.93
C TYR A 6 5.38 -6.12 -6.38
N ASN A 7 5.56 -7.39 -6.69
CA ASN A 7 5.19 -8.00 -7.98
C ASN A 7 3.81 -8.66 -7.89
N ASP A 8 3.53 -9.24 -6.72
CA ASP A 8 2.30 -9.97 -6.43
C ASP A 8 1.42 -9.17 -5.45
N PRO A 9 0.16 -8.84 -5.81
CA PRO A 9 -0.78 -8.18 -4.91
C PRO A 9 -1.05 -8.97 -3.63
N TYR A 10 -0.95 -10.30 -3.67
CA TYR A 10 -1.13 -11.15 -2.52
C TYR A 10 0.03 -11.02 -1.53
N ALA A 11 1.29 -10.99 -1.99
CA ALA A 11 2.44 -10.71 -1.14
C ALA A 11 2.32 -9.36 -0.43
N LYS A 12 1.83 -8.35 -1.16
CA LYS A 12 1.51 -7.03 -0.58
C LYS A 12 0.48 -7.15 0.54
N LEU A 13 -0.65 -7.83 0.27
CA LEU A 13 -1.73 -8.02 1.23
C LEU A 13 -1.23 -8.71 2.50
N CYS A 14 -0.51 -9.81 2.37
CA CYS A 14 0.07 -10.54 3.48
C CYS A 14 0.97 -9.64 4.34
N PHE A 15 1.89 -8.93 3.70
CA PHE A 15 2.84 -8.08 4.40
C PHE A 15 2.16 -6.88 5.08
N THR A 16 1.23 -6.20 4.41
CA THR A 16 0.51 -5.07 5.02
C THR A 16 -0.40 -5.50 6.16
N SER A 17 -0.99 -6.70 6.07
CA SER A 17 -1.78 -7.30 7.15
C SER A 17 -0.91 -7.62 8.38
N MET A 18 0.29 -8.13 8.16
CA MET A 18 1.25 -8.38 9.25
C MET A 18 1.68 -7.07 9.92
N ILE A 19 2.01 -6.04 9.15
CA ILE A 19 2.30 -4.71 9.69
C ILE A 19 1.14 -4.22 10.56
N ALA A 20 -0.09 -4.32 10.05
CA ALA A 20 -1.27 -3.89 10.80
C ALA A 20 -1.45 -4.65 12.11
N SER A 21 -1.18 -5.97 12.12
CA SER A 21 -1.27 -6.79 13.34
C SER A 21 -0.19 -6.48 14.38
N TRP A 22 0.97 -5.98 13.97
CA TRP A 22 2.06 -5.60 14.89
C TRP A 22 1.88 -4.21 15.50
N CYS A 23 1.00 -3.40 14.94
CA CYS A 23 0.75 -2.06 15.45
C CYS A 23 -0.04 -2.09 16.77
N GLN A 24 0.45 -1.37 17.78
CA GLN A 24 -0.20 -1.28 19.09
C GLN A 24 -1.33 -0.25 19.12
N LYS A 25 -1.25 0.75 18.24
CA LYS A 25 -2.23 1.81 18.09
C LYS A 25 -2.96 1.66 16.76
N LYS A 26 -3.94 2.51 16.53
CA LYS A 26 -4.74 2.56 15.32
C LYS A 26 -3.89 2.58 14.04
N VAL A 27 -4.29 1.79 13.07
CA VAL A 27 -3.77 1.80 11.71
C VAL A 27 -4.77 2.47 10.79
N ILE A 28 -4.33 3.43 10.01
CA ILE A 28 -5.14 4.03 8.95
C ILE A 28 -4.76 3.36 7.63
N TYR A 29 -5.75 2.75 6.97
CA TYR A 29 -5.57 2.06 5.71
C TYR A 29 -6.40 2.72 4.61
N ILE A 30 -5.74 3.37 3.67
CA ILE A 30 -6.37 3.97 2.48
C ILE A 30 -6.32 2.93 1.38
N ASP A 31 -7.41 2.19 1.21
CA ASP A 31 -7.53 1.02 0.33
C ASP A 31 -8.19 1.42 -1.00
N LEU A 32 -7.37 1.65 -2.02
CA LEU A 32 -7.78 2.11 -3.34
C LEU A 32 -8.20 0.99 -4.30
N ASP A 33 -7.87 -0.26 -3.98
CA ASP A 33 -8.27 -1.43 -4.78
C ASP A 33 -9.34 -2.30 -4.09
N THR A 34 -9.75 -1.92 -2.90
CA THR A 34 -10.72 -2.64 -2.07
C THR A 34 -10.29 -4.04 -1.65
N MET A 35 -9.07 -4.43 -1.97
CA MET A 35 -8.56 -5.79 -1.72
C MET A 35 -8.43 -6.06 -0.21
N PHE A 36 -7.78 -5.14 0.52
CA PHE A 36 -7.62 -5.29 1.97
C PHE A 36 -8.96 -5.36 2.68
N ALA A 37 -9.90 -4.48 2.32
CA ALA A 37 -11.24 -4.44 2.91
C ALA A 37 -12.04 -5.72 2.64
N ALA A 38 -11.94 -6.28 1.42
CA ALA A 38 -12.62 -7.52 1.05
C ALA A 38 -12.09 -8.71 1.87
N TYR A 39 -10.77 -8.86 1.96
CA TYR A 39 -10.15 -9.95 2.71
C TYR A 39 -10.31 -9.80 4.23
N ALA A 40 -10.30 -8.57 4.75
CA ALA A 40 -10.55 -8.33 6.17
C ALA A 40 -11.98 -8.71 6.59
N LYS A 41 -12.98 -8.48 5.70
CA LYS A 41 -14.39 -8.85 5.94
C LYS A 41 -14.68 -10.34 5.82
N SER A 42 -13.86 -11.08 5.07
CA SER A 42 -14.08 -12.50 4.78
C SER A 42 -13.33 -13.44 5.73
N ASP A 43 -12.72 -12.93 6.81
CA ASP A 43 -11.92 -13.69 7.78
C ASP A 43 -10.72 -14.44 7.15
N PHE A 44 -10.34 -14.11 5.92
CA PHE A 44 -9.17 -14.71 5.27
C PHE A 44 -7.84 -14.19 5.81
N ILE A 45 -7.84 -13.05 6.48
CA ILE A 45 -6.63 -12.52 7.09
C ILE A 45 -6.45 -13.13 8.47
N LEU A 46 -5.61 -14.16 8.56
CA LEU A 46 -5.37 -14.92 9.79
C LEU A 46 -4.84 -14.08 10.96
N SER A 47 -3.95 -13.13 10.64
CA SER A 47 -3.39 -12.21 11.64
C SER A 47 -4.43 -11.25 12.22
N LEU A 48 -5.60 -11.15 11.59
CA LEU A 48 -6.68 -10.24 11.95
C LEU A 48 -8.00 -10.96 12.27
N ARG A 49 -7.98 -12.27 12.57
CA ARG A 49 -9.19 -13.09 12.81
C ARG A 49 -10.09 -12.61 13.94
N ASN A 50 -9.61 -11.78 14.83
CA ASN A 50 -10.45 -11.16 15.84
C ASN A 50 -11.12 -9.90 15.24
N THR A 51 -12.38 -10.02 14.81
CA THR A 51 -13.16 -8.92 14.25
C THR A 51 -13.28 -7.72 15.20
N GLU A 52 -13.27 -7.93 16.52
CA GLU A 52 -13.21 -6.83 17.49
C GLU A 52 -11.89 -6.08 17.41
N TYR A 53 -10.78 -6.78 17.14
CA TYR A 53 -9.47 -6.17 16.98
C TYR A 53 -9.43 -5.32 15.70
N ILE A 54 -9.91 -5.83 14.57
CA ILE A 54 -9.96 -5.09 13.30
C ILE A 54 -10.75 -3.79 13.48
N ASN A 55 -11.96 -3.89 14.01
CA ASN A 55 -12.86 -2.73 14.15
C ASN A 55 -12.35 -1.68 15.13
N LYS A 56 -11.50 -2.05 16.09
CA LYS A 56 -10.93 -1.12 17.07
C LYS A 56 -9.59 -0.52 16.67
N THR A 57 -8.87 -1.20 15.79
CA THR A 57 -7.46 -0.88 15.52
C THR A 57 -7.17 -0.50 14.07
N ILE A 58 -8.05 -0.83 13.13
CA ILE A 58 -7.82 -0.54 11.71
C ILE A 58 -8.99 0.27 11.15
N ASN A 59 -8.73 1.53 10.80
CA ASN A 59 -9.67 2.38 10.09
C ASN A 59 -9.41 2.25 8.58
N ILE A 60 -10.33 1.59 7.86
CA ILE A 60 -10.22 1.35 6.43
C ILE A 60 -11.03 2.42 5.69
N TYR A 61 -10.35 3.20 4.86
CA TYR A 61 -10.92 4.21 3.99
C TYR A 61 -10.96 3.71 2.56
N LEU A 62 -12.13 3.72 1.93
CA LEU A 62 -12.38 3.30 0.55
C LEU A 62 -12.70 4.53 -0.32
N PRO A 63 -11.68 5.27 -0.78
CA PRO A 63 -11.91 6.48 -1.54
C PRO A 63 -12.39 6.16 -2.96
N THR A 64 -13.35 6.96 -3.40
CA THR A 64 -13.74 7.07 -4.80
C THR A 64 -13.29 8.41 -5.35
N GLU A 65 -13.25 8.56 -6.67
CA GLU A 65 -12.82 9.82 -7.32
C GLU A 65 -13.56 11.03 -6.75
N ASP A 66 -14.89 10.94 -6.61
CA ASP A 66 -15.75 12.04 -6.17
C ASP A 66 -15.62 12.36 -4.66
N ARG A 67 -15.27 11.37 -3.86
CA ARG A 67 -15.18 11.49 -2.40
C ARG A 67 -13.73 11.57 -1.88
N PHE A 68 -12.76 11.56 -2.77
CA PHE A 68 -11.36 11.46 -2.38
C PHE A 68 -10.91 12.60 -1.47
N GLU A 69 -11.31 13.84 -1.77
CA GLU A 69 -10.95 15.01 -0.97
C GLU A 69 -11.56 14.97 0.43
N SER A 70 -12.83 14.58 0.56
CA SER A 70 -13.48 14.47 1.87
C SER A 70 -12.84 13.37 2.72
N ILE A 71 -12.57 12.22 2.13
CA ILE A 71 -11.89 11.10 2.79
C ILE A 71 -10.47 11.49 3.21
N LEU A 72 -9.76 12.27 2.40
CA LEU A 72 -8.42 12.74 2.79
C LEU A 72 -8.47 13.66 4.03
N LYS A 73 -9.49 14.51 4.14
CA LYS A 73 -9.69 15.33 5.34
C LYS A 73 -9.95 14.46 6.57
N GLU A 74 -10.86 13.48 6.45
CA GLU A 74 -11.15 12.51 7.50
C GLU A 74 -9.88 11.74 7.93
N VAL A 75 -9.08 11.28 6.97
CA VAL A 75 -7.79 10.59 7.22
C VAL A 75 -6.84 11.49 8.00
N ILE A 76 -6.71 12.76 7.62
CA ILE A 76 -5.81 13.70 8.29
C ILE A 76 -6.25 13.96 9.74
N GLU A 77 -7.55 14.13 9.97
CA GLU A 77 -8.12 14.30 11.31
C GLU A 77 -7.91 13.04 12.16
N ASP A 78 -8.00 11.87 11.55
CA ASP A 78 -7.89 10.58 12.22
C ASP A 78 -6.44 10.12 12.46
N MET A 79 -5.44 10.81 11.89
CA MET A 79 -4.02 10.49 12.07
C MET A 79 -3.53 10.66 13.51
N TYR A 80 -4.25 11.43 14.33
CA TYR A 80 -3.88 11.58 15.72
C TYR A 80 -3.95 10.23 16.46
N ASP A 81 -2.88 9.91 17.18
CA ASP A 81 -2.72 8.64 17.91
C ASP A 81 -2.73 7.36 17.03
N SER A 82 -2.33 7.49 15.76
CA SER A 82 -2.17 6.35 14.87
C SER A 82 -0.73 5.81 14.88
N SER A 83 -0.57 4.50 14.65
CA SER A 83 0.75 3.87 14.48
C SER A 83 1.34 4.11 13.10
N ILE A 84 0.49 4.09 12.06
CA ILE A 84 0.91 4.17 10.67
C ILE A 84 -0.27 4.54 9.77
N VAL A 85 0.02 5.21 8.66
CA VAL A 85 -0.89 5.36 7.53
C VAL A 85 -0.36 4.53 6.35
N ILE A 86 -1.18 3.63 5.82
CA ILE A 86 -0.89 2.82 4.64
C ILE A 86 -1.69 3.38 3.46
N PHE A 87 -1.02 3.81 2.40
CA PHE A 87 -1.60 4.26 1.14
C PHE A 87 -1.47 3.15 0.09
N ASP A 88 -2.53 2.43 -0.14
CA ASP A 88 -2.56 1.22 -0.97
C ASP A 88 -3.53 1.37 -2.17
N SER A 89 -3.08 1.61 -3.36
CA SER A 89 -1.72 1.74 -3.85
C SER A 89 -1.59 2.93 -4.81
N VAL A 90 -0.36 3.34 -5.06
CA VAL A 90 -0.06 4.36 -6.08
C VAL A 90 -0.62 3.97 -7.45
N ASN A 91 -0.58 2.69 -7.83
CA ASN A 91 -1.12 2.19 -9.09
C ASN A 91 -2.63 2.41 -9.19
N ASN A 92 -3.36 2.12 -8.11
CA ASN A 92 -4.81 2.22 -8.08
C ASN A 92 -5.29 3.67 -8.01
N PHE A 93 -4.45 4.57 -7.47
CA PHE A 93 -4.69 6.01 -7.62
C PHE A 93 -4.75 6.42 -9.09
N TYR A 94 -3.83 5.95 -9.94
CA TYR A 94 -3.91 6.22 -11.39
C TYR A 94 -5.12 5.56 -12.04
N ASN A 95 -5.48 4.34 -11.64
CA ASN A 95 -6.64 3.64 -12.18
C ASN A 95 -7.95 4.39 -11.85
N MET A 96 -8.06 4.94 -10.65
CA MET A 96 -9.22 5.73 -10.23
C MET A 96 -9.45 6.96 -11.12
N TYR A 97 -8.38 7.61 -11.57
CA TYR A 97 -8.45 8.78 -12.47
C TYR A 97 -8.28 8.44 -13.95
N TYR A 98 -8.29 7.14 -14.32
CA TYR A 98 -8.01 6.69 -15.69
C TYR A 98 -8.91 7.32 -16.75
N LYS A 99 -10.20 7.48 -16.47
CA LYS A 99 -11.15 8.10 -17.38
C LYS A 99 -10.76 9.55 -17.71
N LYS A 100 -10.30 10.31 -16.72
CA LYS A 100 -9.83 11.70 -16.92
C LYS A 100 -8.54 11.78 -17.74
N ILE A 101 -7.67 10.76 -17.66
CA ILE A 101 -6.44 10.69 -18.46
C ILE A 101 -6.78 10.58 -19.95
N ASN A 102 -7.72 9.72 -20.30
CA ASN A 102 -8.05 9.41 -21.70
C ASN A 102 -8.82 10.52 -22.41
N ILE A 103 -9.61 11.32 -21.68
CA ILE A 103 -10.42 12.39 -22.28
C ILE A 103 -9.56 13.61 -22.68
N ASN A 104 -8.44 13.85 -22.02
CA ASN A 104 -7.63 15.06 -22.16
C ASN A 104 -6.24 14.79 -22.75
N SER A 105 -6.15 14.16 -23.93
CA SER A 105 -4.96 14.10 -24.81
C SER A 105 -3.61 14.49 -24.15
N GLY A 106 -2.96 13.56 -23.45
CA GLY A 106 -1.56 13.69 -22.99
C GLY A 106 -1.29 14.62 -21.79
N ARG A 107 -2.09 15.63 -21.56
CA ARG A 107 -1.94 16.56 -20.41
C ARG A 107 -2.51 15.99 -19.10
N GLY A 108 -3.43 15.04 -19.17
CA GLY A 108 -4.10 14.46 -18.01
C GLY A 108 -3.15 13.73 -17.06
N LEU A 109 -2.17 13.00 -17.58
CA LEU A 109 -1.23 12.22 -16.74
C LEU A 109 -0.33 13.13 -15.89
N GLY A 110 0.11 14.28 -16.45
CA GLY A 110 0.89 15.27 -15.72
C GLY A 110 0.13 15.83 -14.51
N ASN A 111 -1.14 16.14 -14.70
CA ASN A 111 -2.01 16.66 -13.64
C ASN A 111 -2.26 15.64 -12.54
N ILE A 112 -2.42 14.35 -12.89
CA ILE A 112 -2.62 13.28 -11.91
C ILE A 112 -1.33 13.01 -11.12
N ASN A 113 -0.15 13.05 -11.77
CA ASN A 113 1.13 13.00 -11.08
C ASN A 113 1.29 14.15 -10.08
N HIS A 114 0.86 15.34 -10.46
CA HIS A 114 0.90 16.51 -9.59
C HIS A 114 -0.07 16.36 -8.41
N LEU A 115 -1.29 15.91 -8.66
CA LEU A 115 -2.29 15.63 -7.63
C LEU A 115 -1.78 14.58 -6.63
N LEU A 116 -1.24 13.45 -7.10
CA LEU A 116 -0.63 12.44 -6.24
C LEU A 116 0.51 13.01 -5.41
N SER A 117 1.34 13.87 -6.01
CA SER A 117 2.46 14.51 -5.30
C SER A 117 1.97 15.43 -4.19
N ILE A 118 0.95 16.24 -4.44
CA ILE A 118 0.33 17.11 -3.43
C ILE A 118 -0.23 16.27 -2.29
N LEU A 119 -0.99 15.23 -2.60
CA LEU A 119 -1.61 14.34 -1.65
C LEU A 119 -0.57 13.69 -0.73
N LEU A 120 0.45 13.04 -1.30
CA LEU A 120 1.50 12.41 -0.51
C LEU A 120 2.28 13.44 0.33
N MET A 121 2.46 14.66 -0.17
CA MET A 121 3.10 15.74 0.58
C MET A 121 2.25 16.22 1.75
N LEU A 122 0.91 16.28 1.60
CA LEU A 122 -0.01 16.61 2.69
C LEU A 122 0.03 15.53 3.78
N LEU A 123 -0.10 14.26 3.41
CA LEU A 123 0.03 13.14 4.35
C LEU A 123 1.38 13.17 5.07
N LEU A 124 2.47 13.40 4.33
CA LEU A 124 3.82 13.49 4.91
C LEU A 124 3.96 14.66 5.89
N LYS A 125 3.43 15.83 5.56
CA LYS A 125 3.48 17.00 6.42
C LYS A 125 2.78 16.71 7.75
N HIS A 126 1.57 16.17 7.70
CA HIS A 126 0.81 15.81 8.91
C HIS A 126 1.45 14.63 9.64
N GLY A 127 1.89 13.58 8.93
CA GLY A 127 2.60 12.45 9.53
C GLY A 127 3.87 12.87 10.25
N THR A 128 4.65 13.79 9.68
CA THR A 128 5.87 14.32 10.33
C THR A 128 5.51 15.10 11.59
N TYR A 129 4.48 15.94 11.53
CA TYR A 129 4.03 16.72 12.69
C TYR A 129 3.54 15.85 13.84
N LEU A 130 2.80 14.77 13.52
CA LEU A 130 2.23 13.84 14.49
C LEU A 130 3.16 12.65 14.83
N ASN A 131 4.34 12.59 14.21
CA ASN A 131 5.26 11.46 14.29
C ASN A 131 4.63 10.11 13.84
N VAL A 132 3.77 10.16 12.83
CA VAL A 132 3.10 9.00 12.23
C VAL A 132 3.76 8.65 10.89
N PRO A 133 4.36 7.46 10.74
CA PRO A 133 4.96 7.03 9.49
C PRO A 133 3.90 6.81 8.40
N ILE A 134 4.27 7.15 7.16
CA ILE A 134 3.46 6.88 5.96
C ILE A 134 4.14 5.79 5.15
N LEU A 135 3.39 4.74 4.80
CA LEU A 135 3.80 3.67 3.89
C LEU A 135 2.98 3.76 2.61
N ALA A 136 3.64 4.02 1.48
CA ALA A 136 3.01 3.99 0.16
C ALA A 136 3.39 2.70 -0.56
N THR A 137 2.40 1.97 -1.06
CA THR A 137 2.63 0.73 -1.82
C THR A 137 2.60 0.99 -3.33
N SER A 138 3.39 0.23 -4.08
CA SER A 138 3.44 0.34 -5.54
C SER A 138 3.80 -0.97 -6.19
N MET A 139 2.96 -1.42 -7.12
CA MET A 139 3.23 -2.59 -7.95
C MET A 139 4.36 -2.31 -8.92
N ILE A 140 5.30 -3.23 -9.03
CA ILE A 140 6.33 -3.23 -10.05
C ILE A 140 5.69 -3.59 -11.38
N ARG A 141 6.04 -2.85 -12.43
CA ARG A 141 5.58 -3.07 -13.80
C ARG A 141 6.79 -3.19 -14.71
N TYR A 142 6.67 -4.05 -15.70
CA TYR A 142 7.64 -4.11 -16.78
C TYR A 142 7.38 -3.00 -17.79
N LYS A 143 8.39 -2.22 -18.06
CA LYS A 143 8.34 -1.18 -19.08
C LYS A 143 9.40 -1.44 -20.15
N LYS A 144 9.00 -1.45 -21.40
CA LYS A 144 9.91 -1.63 -22.52
C LYS A 144 10.52 -0.27 -22.91
N TYR A 145 11.83 -0.17 -22.77
CA TYR A 145 12.66 0.86 -23.38
C TYR A 145 13.48 0.21 -24.51
N THR A 146 14.79 0.22 -24.47
CA THR A 146 15.66 -0.65 -25.27
C THR A 146 15.58 -2.08 -24.79
N GLU A 147 15.46 -2.28 -23.48
CA GLU A 147 15.24 -3.54 -22.79
C GLU A 147 14.01 -3.46 -21.88
N TRP A 148 13.51 -4.60 -21.42
CA TRP A 148 12.47 -4.65 -20.40
C TRP A 148 13.06 -4.29 -19.04
N ILE A 149 12.57 -3.19 -18.45
CA ILE A 149 13.01 -2.72 -17.15
C ILE A 149 11.84 -2.77 -16.17
N GLU A 150 12.09 -3.37 -15.02
CA GLU A 150 11.18 -3.33 -13.89
C GLU A 150 11.15 -1.95 -13.25
N THR A 151 9.96 -1.41 -13.03
CA THR A 151 9.82 -0.09 -12.45
C THR A 151 8.50 0.05 -11.71
N PRO A 152 8.51 0.57 -10.47
CA PRO A 152 7.28 0.89 -9.76
C PRO A 152 6.57 2.09 -10.42
N ALA A 153 5.25 2.18 -10.22
CA ALA A 153 4.51 3.37 -10.57
C ALA A 153 5.06 4.58 -9.80
N SER A 154 5.09 5.75 -10.44
CA SER A 154 5.65 6.98 -9.85
C SER A 154 7.07 6.84 -9.28
N ARG A 155 7.92 6.07 -9.94
CA ARG A 155 9.31 5.82 -9.53
C ARG A 155 10.03 7.08 -9.02
N ARG A 156 9.93 8.20 -9.73
CA ARG A 156 10.62 9.46 -9.34
C ARG A 156 10.13 9.97 -7.98
N LEU A 157 8.83 9.92 -7.74
CA LEU A 157 8.22 10.38 -6.50
C LEU A 157 8.61 9.47 -5.34
N LEU A 158 8.40 8.18 -5.49
CA LEU A 158 8.73 7.18 -4.47
C LEU A 158 10.23 7.17 -4.18
N HIS A 159 11.09 7.18 -5.22
CA HIS A 159 12.54 7.18 -5.04
C HIS A 159 13.06 8.41 -4.29
N LYS A 160 12.54 9.62 -4.59
CA LYS A 160 13.02 10.87 -3.99
C LYS A 160 12.46 11.12 -2.59
N LYS A 161 11.25 10.61 -2.29
CA LYS A 161 10.55 10.92 -1.04
C LYS A 161 10.60 9.80 0.00
N SER A 162 10.98 8.58 -0.39
CA SER A 162 11.06 7.45 0.55
C SER A 162 12.43 7.39 1.20
N ILE A 163 12.41 7.36 2.54
CA ILE A 163 13.58 7.16 3.40
C ILE A 163 13.89 5.67 3.49
N VAL A 164 12.85 4.85 3.71
CA VAL A 164 12.94 3.39 3.69
C VAL A 164 12.27 2.89 2.43
N LYS A 165 12.94 1.98 1.72
CA LYS A 165 12.43 1.32 0.51
C LYS A 165 12.50 -0.17 0.70
N LEU A 166 11.36 -0.79 0.56
CA LEU A 166 11.16 -2.21 0.75
C LEU A 166 10.63 -2.85 -0.54
N ASN A 167 10.98 -4.10 -0.76
CA ASN A 167 10.36 -4.95 -1.77
C ASN A 167 9.86 -6.23 -1.11
N VAL A 168 8.63 -6.64 -1.42
CA VAL A 168 8.05 -7.87 -0.91
C VAL A 168 7.69 -8.80 -2.07
N GLU A 169 8.00 -10.07 -1.91
CA GLU A 169 7.74 -11.13 -2.89
C GLU A 169 7.25 -12.38 -2.17
N MET A 170 6.37 -13.16 -2.82
CA MET A 170 6.09 -14.52 -2.41
C MET A 170 7.24 -15.41 -2.87
N ILE A 171 7.74 -16.25 -1.96
CA ILE A 171 8.66 -17.34 -2.31
C ILE A 171 7.85 -18.60 -2.63
N ASN A 172 6.85 -18.87 -1.81
CA ASN A 172 5.88 -19.96 -1.94
C ASN A 172 4.60 -19.56 -1.16
N GLU A 173 3.65 -20.46 -1.01
CA GLU A 173 2.39 -20.18 -0.31
C GLU A 173 2.58 -19.79 1.18
N ASP A 174 3.63 -20.33 1.81
CA ASP A 174 3.88 -20.18 3.25
C ASP A 174 4.94 -19.11 3.57
N ASP A 175 5.77 -18.70 2.61
CA ASP A 175 6.92 -17.84 2.87
C ASP A 175 6.93 -16.57 2.02
N LEU A 176 7.24 -15.47 2.68
CA LEU A 176 7.46 -14.15 2.09
C LEU A 176 8.94 -13.78 2.18
N SER A 177 9.42 -13.09 1.17
CA SER A 177 10.71 -12.42 1.16
C SER A 177 10.52 -10.92 1.24
N LEU A 178 11.18 -10.29 2.20
CA LEU A 178 11.27 -8.83 2.32
C LEU A 178 12.70 -8.41 2.05
N GLU A 179 12.91 -7.61 1.03
CA GLU A 179 14.18 -6.99 0.73
C GLU A 179 14.19 -5.53 1.16
N ILE A 180 15.20 -5.14 1.93
CA ILE A 180 15.47 -3.75 2.30
C ILE A 180 16.35 -3.14 1.22
N ILE A 181 15.74 -2.41 0.28
CA ILE A 181 16.46 -1.75 -0.83
C ILE A 181 17.21 -0.51 -0.35
N ALA A 182 16.65 0.24 0.58
CA ALA A 182 17.27 1.40 1.21
C ALA A 182 16.74 1.62 2.62
N HIS A 183 17.65 1.94 3.54
CA HIS A 183 17.35 2.29 4.92
C HIS A 183 18.44 3.22 5.47
N PRO A 184 18.13 4.19 6.36
CA PRO A 184 19.11 5.14 6.89
C PRO A 184 20.29 4.51 7.63
N THR A 185 20.06 3.37 8.30
CA THR A 185 21.03 2.72 9.20
C THR A 185 21.31 1.26 8.89
N ARG A 186 20.61 0.65 7.91
CA ARG A 186 20.80 -0.75 7.53
C ARG A 186 21.35 -0.83 6.11
N THR A 187 22.22 -1.80 5.89
CA THR A 187 22.65 -2.21 4.54
C THR A 187 21.51 -3.01 3.88
N SER A 188 21.57 -3.15 2.56
CA SER A 188 20.65 -4.01 1.80
C SER A 188 20.64 -5.41 2.42
N GLU A 189 19.47 -5.86 2.84
CA GLU A 189 19.26 -7.11 3.55
C GLU A 189 17.99 -7.78 3.02
N LYS A 190 18.03 -9.10 2.86
CA LYS A 190 16.87 -9.92 2.49
C LYS A 190 16.47 -10.78 3.68
N ILE A 191 15.24 -10.65 4.10
CA ILE A 191 14.66 -11.35 5.23
C ILE A 191 13.58 -12.29 4.69
N ILE A 192 13.64 -13.56 5.09
CA ILE A 192 12.60 -14.55 4.78
C ILE A 192 11.81 -14.78 6.06
N PHE A 193 10.50 -14.75 5.96
CA PHE A 193 9.62 -14.99 7.11
C PHE A 193 8.35 -15.72 6.68
N GLN A 194 7.78 -16.46 7.62
CA GLN A 194 6.57 -17.23 7.40
C GLN A 194 5.37 -16.31 7.16
N ASN A 195 4.56 -16.65 6.17
CA ASN A 195 3.31 -15.97 5.87
C ASN A 195 2.27 -16.28 6.95
N LEU A 196 2.18 -15.43 7.96
CA LEU A 196 1.15 -15.49 8.99
C LEU A 196 -0.08 -14.63 8.62
N GLY A 197 -0.06 -13.98 7.46
CA GLY A 197 -1.01 -12.95 7.09
C GLY A 197 -2.32 -13.52 6.53
N VAL A 198 -2.25 -14.40 5.54
CA VAL A 198 -3.42 -14.87 4.78
C VAL A 198 -3.25 -16.35 4.44
N LYS A 199 -4.30 -17.16 4.63
CA LYS A 199 -4.37 -18.50 4.03
C LYS A 199 -5.26 -18.47 2.79
N LEU A 200 -4.76 -18.95 1.67
CA LEU A 200 -5.59 -19.38 0.56
C LEU A 200 -6.26 -20.70 0.98
N ASP A 201 -7.59 -20.75 0.92
CA ASP A 201 -8.30 -22.02 1.04
C ASP A 201 -8.00 -22.84 -0.22
N SER A 202 -7.15 -23.86 -0.06
CA SER A 202 -6.82 -24.82 -1.13
C SER A 202 -8.05 -25.67 -1.57
N SER A 203 -9.23 -25.40 -1.01
CA SER A 203 -10.47 -26.10 -1.32
C SER A 203 -11.18 -25.60 -2.59
N ILE A 204 -10.70 -24.52 -3.23
CA ILE A 204 -11.37 -23.95 -4.42
C ILE A 204 -10.91 -24.60 -5.73
N GLU A 205 -9.77 -25.30 -5.75
CA GLU A 205 -9.21 -25.91 -6.98
C GLU A 205 -9.88 -27.24 -7.44
N ASN A 206 -10.81 -27.79 -6.69
CA ASN A 206 -11.39 -29.11 -7.02
C ASN A 206 -12.78 -29.09 -7.68
N ASN A 207 -13.27 -27.96 -8.16
CA ASN A 207 -14.57 -27.85 -8.85
C ASN A 207 -14.51 -27.03 -10.14
N ALA A 208 -13.54 -27.28 -10.99
CA ALA A 208 -13.52 -26.78 -12.37
C ALA A 208 -13.43 -27.93 -13.37
#